data_66a7dd9e30c7e9c9b1d792b52ff6977f
#
_entry.id   66a7dd9e30c7e9c9b1d792b52ff6977f
#
_cell.length_a   1.000
_cell.length_b   1.000
_cell.length_c   1.000
_cell.angle_alpha   90.00
_cell.angle_beta   90.00
_cell.angle_gamma   90.00
#
_symmetry.space_group_name_H-M   'P 1'
#
loop_
_entity.id
_entity.type
_entity.pdbx_description
1 polymer ?
#
loop_
_entity_poly.entity_id
_entity_poly.type
_entity_poly.pdbx_seq_one_letter_code
_entity_poly.pdbx_strand_id
1 'polypeptide(L)' 'VTARHAAHCVEEAEEVVKELRAALAKAGISLPSLGLDPVSLAREAPCPLIELGRCSVETARRIAAAVLR' A
#
# COMPACT_ATOMS: atom_id res chain seq x y z
N VAL A 1 -17.32 -16.36 12.67
CA VAL A 1 -16.33 -16.39 11.95
C VAL A 1 -15.08 -16.15 12.62
N THR A 2 -14.18 -16.03 12.06
CA THR A 2 -12.94 -16.06 12.55
C THR A 2 -12.36 -14.77 12.75
N ALA A 3 -11.43 -14.65 13.57
CA ALA A 3 -10.69 -13.47 13.78
C ALA A 3 -9.63 -13.29 12.73
N ARG A 4 -9.52 -14.23 11.80
CA ARG A 4 -8.52 -14.14 10.79
C ARG A 4 -8.94 -13.25 9.68
N HIS A 5 -7.97 -12.81 8.85
CA HIS A 5 -8.28 -12.09 7.63
C HIS A 5 -9.06 -13.01 6.73
N ALA A 6 -10.10 -12.49 6.12
CA ALA A 6 -10.75 -13.20 5.07
C ALA A 6 -9.81 -13.26 3.88
N ALA A 7 -9.86 -14.35 3.13
CA ALA A 7 -8.97 -14.51 2.00
C ALA A 7 -9.12 -13.39 1.00
N HIS A 8 -10.37 -12.97 0.72
CA HIS A 8 -10.57 -11.91 -0.27
C HIS A 8 -10.04 -10.57 0.23
N CYS A 9 -9.96 -10.36 1.55
CA CYS A 9 -9.39 -9.14 2.10
C CYS A 9 -7.90 -9.06 1.80
N VAL A 10 -7.20 -10.18 1.94
CA VAL A 10 -5.78 -10.21 1.63
C VAL A 10 -5.57 -10.03 0.14
N GLU A 11 -6.36 -10.72 -0.68
CA GLU A 11 -6.25 -10.59 -2.12
C GLU A 11 -6.53 -9.16 -2.58
N GLU A 12 -7.55 -8.54 -2.00
CA GLU A 12 -7.88 -7.18 -2.36
C GLU A 12 -6.76 -6.24 -1.98
N ALA A 13 -6.17 -6.44 -0.80
CA ALA A 13 -5.06 -5.59 -0.37
C ALA A 13 -3.86 -5.73 -1.30
N GLU A 14 -3.59 -6.97 -1.75
CA GLU A 14 -2.49 -7.19 -2.67
C GLU A 14 -2.76 -6.53 -4.02
N GLU A 15 -4.00 -6.59 -4.48
CA GLU A 15 -4.35 -5.93 -5.73
C GLU A 15 -4.22 -4.43 -5.63
N VAL A 16 -4.64 -3.86 -4.51
CA VAL A 16 -4.52 -2.42 -4.31
C VAL A 16 -3.05 -2.00 -4.28
N VAL A 17 -2.19 -2.81 -3.69
CA VAL A 17 -0.76 -2.53 -3.72
C VAL A 17 -0.26 -2.49 -5.16
N LYS A 18 -0.69 -3.45 -5.98
CA LYS A 18 -0.29 -3.45 -7.39
C LYS A 18 -0.81 -2.23 -8.13
N GLU A 19 -2.08 -1.89 -7.91
CA GLU A 19 -2.66 -0.73 -8.56
C GLU A 19 -1.95 0.54 -8.16
N LEU A 20 -1.65 0.67 -6.88
CA LEU A 20 -0.98 1.86 -6.39
C LEU A 20 0.43 1.95 -6.95
N ARG A 21 1.13 0.82 -6.97
CA ARG A 21 2.49 0.80 -7.52
C ARG A 21 2.48 1.20 -8.98
N ALA A 22 1.53 0.70 -9.75
CA ALA A 22 1.44 1.05 -11.17
C ALA A 22 1.10 2.52 -11.37
N ALA A 23 0.16 3.03 -10.57
CA ALA A 23 -0.23 4.44 -10.70
C ALA A 23 0.93 5.36 -10.33
N LEU A 24 1.66 5.00 -9.27
CA LEU A 24 2.82 5.80 -8.87
C LEU A 24 3.90 5.77 -9.94
N ALA A 25 4.11 4.61 -10.55
CA ALA A 25 5.12 4.50 -11.61
C ALA A 25 4.79 5.42 -12.77
N LYS A 26 3.51 5.54 -13.13
CA LYS A 26 3.13 6.45 -14.20
C LYS A 26 3.43 7.90 -13.85
N ALA A 27 3.42 8.23 -12.58
CA ALA A 27 3.75 9.57 -12.13
C ALA A 27 5.23 9.75 -11.85
N GLY A 28 6.04 8.73 -12.14
CA GLY A 28 7.47 8.79 -11.91
C GLY A 28 7.84 8.66 -10.45
N ILE A 29 6.99 7.98 -9.67
CA ILE A 29 7.19 7.84 -8.23
C ILE A 29 7.47 6.39 -7.91
N SER A 30 8.45 6.18 -7.02
CA SER A 30 8.79 4.85 -6.56
C SER A 30 8.78 4.83 -5.04
N LEU A 31 8.04 3.90 -4.46
CA LEU A 31 8.03 3.67 -3.03
C LEU A 31 8.55 2.25 -2.79
N PRO A 32 9.86 2.11 -2.52
CA PRO A 32 10.45 0.78 -2.48
C PRO A 32 9.92 -0.12 -1.38
N SER A 33 9.39 0.47 -0.31
CA SER A 33 8.86 -0.33 0.80
C SER A 33 7.34 -0.52 0.74
N LEU A 34 6.72 -0.15 -0.35
CA LEU A 34 5.28 -0.30 -0.50
C LEU A 34 4.90 -1.78 -0.48
N GLY A 35 3.95 -2.13 0.36
CA GLY A 35 3.51 -3.51 0.46
C GLY A 35 2.50 -3.66 1.58
N LEU A 36 2.20 -4.90 1.91
CA LEU A 36 1.33 -5.17 3.04
C LEU A 36 2.12 -5.00 4.33
N ASP A 37 1.43 -4.45 5.34
CA ASP A 37 2.05 -4.29 6.64
C ASP A 37 2.15 -5.66 7.31
N PRO A 38 3.37 -6.16 7.57
CA PRO A 38 3.50 -7.51 8.12
C PRO A 38 2.93 -7.63 9.52
N VAL A 39 2.92 -6.56 10.29
CA VAL A 39 2.38 -6.63 11.65
C VAL A 39 0.88 -6.82 11.60
N SER A 40 0.17 -6.05 10.78
CA SER A 40 -1.28 -6.21 10.68
C SER A 40 -1.63 -7.53 10.03
N LEU A 41 -0.81 -8.00 9.09
CA LEU A 41 -1.06 -9.29 8.45
C LEU A 41 -0.91 -10.44 9.45
N ALA A 42 0.06 -10.33 10.37
CA ALA A 42 0.28 -11.36 11.37
C ALA A 42 -0.77 -11.34 12.47
N ARG A 43 -1.41 -10.21 12.70
CA ARG A 43 -2.48 -10.13 13.68
C ARG A 43 -3.77 -10.59 13.04
N GLU A 44 -4.69 -11.01 13.87
CA GLU A 44 -5.98 -11.45 13.35
C GLU A 44 -6.94 -10.28 13.25
N ALA A 45 -6.49 -9.25 12.58
CA ALA A 45 -7.33 -8.10 12.31
C ALA A 45 -8.26 -8.41 11.15
N PRO A 46 -9.36 -7.66 10.96
CA PRO A 46 -10.28 -7.96 9.88
C PRO A 46 -9.64 -7.91 8.51
N CYS A 47 -8.81 -6.91 8.26
CA CYS A 47 -8.10 -6.80 6.99
C CYS A 47 -6.73 -6.22 7.24
N PRO A 48 -5.75 -6.63 6.44
CA PRO A 48 -4.41 -6.10 6.60
C PRO A 48 -4.33 -4.64 6.18
N LEU A 49 -3.37 -3.95 6.75
CA LEU A 49 -3.08 -2.57 6.39
C LEU A 49 -2.03 -2.55 5.30
N ILE A 50 -2.01 -1.46 4.55
CA ILE A 50 -1.02 -1.26 3.51
C ILE A 50 0.05 -0.33 4.05
N GLU A 51 1.30 -0.76 3.91
CA GLU A 51 2.45 0.01 4.35
C GLU A 51 2.97 0.80 3.16
N LEU A 52 2.94 2.13 3.25
CA LEU A 52 3.46 2.95 2.16
C LEU A 52 4.98 3.08 2.23
N GLY A 53 5.53 2.98 3.41
CA GLY A 53 6.95 3.07 3.58
C GLY A 53 7.45 4.49 3.70
N ARG A 54 8.77 4.63 3.68
CA ARG A 54 9.40 5.93 3.77
C ARG A 54 9.85 6.39 2.41
N CYS A 55 9.93 7.69 2.23
CA CYS A 55 10.41 8.23 0.97
C CYS A 55 11.17 9.53 1.24
N SER A 56 11.88 9.97 0.22
CA SER A 56 12.63 11.22 0.31
C SER A 56 11.68 12.41 0.24
N VAL A 57 12.23 13.58 0.59
CA VAL A 57 11.45 14.81 0.47
C VAL A 57 11.03 15.02 -0.97
N GLU A 58 11.94 14.76 -1.92
CA GLU A 58 11.60 14.93 -3.32
C GLU A 58 10.47 14.00 -3.74
N THR A 59 10.52 12.75 -3.33
CA THR A 59 9.45 11.81 -3.65
C THR A 59 8.13 12.28 -3.06
N ALA A 60 8.17 12.78 -1.82
CA ALA A 60 6.96 13.27 -1.19
C ALA A 60 6.36 14.44 -1.96
N ARG A 61 7.20 15.32 -2.49
CA ARG A 61 6.72 16.43 -3.31
C ARG A 61 6.07 15.94 -4.58
N ARG A 62 6.64 14.91 -5.20
CA ARG A 62 6.05 14.34 -6.41
C ARG A 62 4.68 13.73 -6.13
N ILE A 63 4.55 13.09 -4.97
CA ILE A 63 3.26 12.54 -4.58
C ILE A 63 2.26 13.65 -4.40
N ALA A 64 2.64 14.72 -3.72
CA ALA A 64 1.75 15.85 -3.52
C ALA A 64 1.29 16.43 -4.85
N ALA A 65 2.21 16.59 -5.80
CA ALA A 65 1.87 17.12 -7.10
C ALA A 65 0.91 16.20 -7.85
N ALA A 66 1.13 14.91 -7.75
CA ALA A 66 0.29 13.94 -8.44
C ALA A 66 -1.12 13.92 -7.86
N VAL A 67 -1.24 14.08 -6.55
CA VAL A 67 -2.53 14.04 -5.89
C VAL A 67 -3.34 15.30 -6.17
N LEU A 68 -2.66 16.41 -6.35
CA LEU A 68 -3.35 17.69 -6.58
C LEU A 68 -3.89 17.85 -7.99
N ARG A 69 -3.55 16.98 -8.90
CA ARG A 69 -3.97 17.09 -10.28
C ARG A 69 -5.44 16.91 -10.48
#